data_860a445f221acb96bd4a5b69b783428a
#
_entry.id   860a445f221acb96bd4a5b69b783428a
#
_cell.length_a   1.000
_cell.length_b   1.000
_cell.length_c   1.000
_cell.angle_alpha   90.00
_cell.angle_beta   90.00
_cell.angle_gamma   90.00
#
_symmetry.space_group_name_H-M   'P 1'
#
loop_
_entity.id
_entity.type
_entity.pdbx_description
1 polymer ?
#
loop_
_entity_poly.entity_id
_entity_poly.type
_entity_poly.pdbx_seq_one_letter_code
_entity_poly.pdbx_strand_id
1 'polypeptide(L)'
;RREYAQKYPKWGLHPVSLSPVPGRLFWQTLNESVWLVHTAMAYDCVYDALSAKQRKFIEKNLLFNMADFIMNGYGDRKGNHEMFNRMHNHATWATSAVGMVGMTTGNQSLVRKALYGTDETGKKGGFLRQMDHLFSPDGYYTEGAYYQRYAIWPFVVFAQSIDHCMPELDIFHRRDGILVKALDALVQMSYEGEFFHINDALEKGLSAQEMVYAANIIYGKFPENKSLLAVMKNYQTYVLPIAGGFMAQRDMAQNATYTLQQRSCVLSDGRDGKDGGLAIIRPRSAQNN
;
A
#
# COMPACT_ATOMS: atom_id res chain seq x y z
N ARG A 1 -13.47 20.56 11.11
CA ARG A 1 -14.24 20.33 9.87
C ARG A 1 -15.45 21.20 9.73
N ARG A 2 -16.25 21.43 10.77
CA ARG A 2 -17.29 22.46 10.76
C ARG A 2 -16.69 23.83 10.46
N GLU A 3 -15.59 24.19 11.10
CA GLU A 3 -14.87 25.47 10.89
C GLU A 3 -14.35 25.56 9.44
N TYR A 4 -13.81 24.47 8.88
CA TYR A 4 -13.37 24.46 7.49
C TYR A 4 -14.55 24.64 6.52
N ALA A 5 -15.64 23.93 6.71
CA ALA A 5 -16.84 24.06 5.88
C ALA A 5 -17.50 25.44 6.01
N GLN A 6 -17.41 26.09 7.18
CA GLN A 6 -17.87 27.45 7.38
C GLN A 6 -16.99 28.48 6.69
N LYS A 7 -15.66 28.27 6.73
CA LYS A 7 -14.68 29.15 6.09
C LYS A 7 -14.71 29.05 4.57
N TYR A 8 -15.07 27.88 4.03
CA TYR A 8 -15.08 27.58 2.60
C TYR A 8 -16.44 26.99 2.17
N PRO A 9 -17.50 27.78 2.14
CA PRO A 9 -18.88 27.31 1.91
C PRO A 9 -19.11 26.74 0.50
N LYS A 10 -18.29 27.11 -0.48
CA LYS A 10 -18.28 26.51 -1.85
C LYS A 10 -17.35 25.33 -1.94
N TRP A 11 -17.31 24.56 -0.95
CA TRP A 11 -16.42 23.48 -0.81
C TRP A 11 -16.57 22.35 -1.86
N GLY A 12 -15.70 22.39 -2.73
CA GLY A 12 -15.48 21.36 -3.74
C GLY A 12 -14.05 20.92 -3.68
N LEU A 13 -13.14 21.88 -3.62
CA LEU A 13 -11.71 21.63 -3.69
C LEU A 13 -10.97 22.41 -2.61
N HIS A 14 -9.82 21.88 -2.19
CA HIS A 14 -8.93 22.57 -1.28
C HIS A 14 -8.43 23.89 -1.91
N PRO A 15 -8.54 25.03 -1.24
CA PRO A 15 -8.30 26.35 -1.85
C PRO A 15 -6.87 26.60 -2.29
N VAL A 16 -5.89 25.90 -1.68
CA VAL A 16 -4.46 26.03 -2.01
C VAL A 16 -3.90 24.84 -2.76
N SER A 17 -4.78 24.04 -3.38
CA SER A 17 -4.33 22.90 -4.18
C SER A 17 -3.66 23.38 -5.47
N LEU A 18 -2.39 23.06 -5.62
CA LEU A 18 -1.60 23.26 -6.85
C LEU A 18 -1.51 22.00 -7.70
N SER A 19 -2.04 20.90 -7.21
CA SER A 19 -2.01 19.61 -7.91
C SER A 19 -2.99 19.60 -9.10
N PRO A 20 -2.62 18.94 -10.22
CA PRO A 20 -3.56 18.67 -11.31
C PRO A 20 -4.70 17.73 -10.88
N VAL A 21 -4.54 17.03 -9.74
CA VAL A 21 -5.57 16.19 -9.11
C VAL A 21 -5.87 16.76 -7.72
N PRO A 22 -6.64 17.85 -7.65
CA PRO A 22 -6.84 18.58 -6.40
C PRO A 22 -7.61 17.75 -5.38
N GLY A 23 -7.25 17.94 -4.11
CA GLY A 23 -7.95 17.34 -2.97
C GLY A 23 -9.11 18.19 -2.48
N ARG A 24 -9.85 17.66 -1.52
CA ARG A 24 -11.00 18.27 -0.89
C ARG A 24 -10.71 18.74 0.54
N LEU A 25 -10.13 17.85 1.35
CA LEU A 25 -9.66 18.11 2.71
C LEU A 25 -8.19 18.51 2.74
N PHE A 26 -7.44 17.98 1.80
CA PHE A 26 -6.01 18.18 1.63
C PHE A 26 -5.74 18.79 0.26
N TRP A 27 -4.50 19.07 -0.04
CA TRP A 27 -4.11 19.75 -1.27
C TRP A 27 -4.17 18.86 -2.51
N GLN A 28 -4.18 17.53 -2.38
CA GLN A 28 -4.31 16.59 -3.49
C GLN A 28 -5.04 15.30 -3.09
N THR A 29 -5.61 14.61 -4.07
CA THR A 29 -6.39 13.39 -3.90
C THR A 29 -5.58 12.25 -3.28
N LEU A 30 -4.26 12.19 -3.48
CA LEU A 30 -3.39 11.22 -2.82
C LEU A 30 -3.51 11.31 -1.29
N ASN A 31 -3.43 12.51 -0.73
CA ASN A 31 -3.55 12.72 0.72
C ASN A 31 -4.95 12.34 1.26
N GLU A 32 -6.00 12.56 0.46
CA GLU A 32 -7.34 12.07 0.75
C GLU A 32 -7.37 10.54 0.85
N SER A 33 -6.71 9.88 -0.09
CA SER A 33 -6.66 8.42 -0.17
C SER A 33 -5.90 7.81 1.01
N VAL A 34 -4.71 8.35 1.31
CA VAL A 34 -3.92 7.95 2.49
C VAL A 34 -4.74 8.10 3.77
N TRP A 35 -5.38 9.28 3.94
CA TRP A 35 -6.23 9.54 5.09
C TRP A 35 -7.41 8.57 5.16
N LEU A 36 -8.05 8.24 4.03
CA LEU A 36 -9.21 7.36 4.02
C LEU A 36 -8.87 5.90 4.34
N VAL A 37 -7.68 5.40 3.91
CA VAL A 37 -7.17 4.09 4.34
C VAL A 37 -7.12 4.02 5.87
N HIS A 38 -6.46 4.98 6.51
CA HIS A 38 -6.35 4.98 7.98
C HIS A 38 -7.71 5.18 8.67
N THR A 39 -8.60 5.98 8.06
CA THR A 39 -9.93 6.22 8.61
C THR A 39 -10.82 4.98 8.52
N ALA A 40 -10.71 4.20 7.42
CA ALA A 40 -11.42 2.94 7.28
C ALA A 40 -10.92 1.91 8.31
N MET A 41 -9.60 1.78 8.49
CA MET A 41 -9.02 0.93 9.54
C MET A 41 -9.51 1.33 10.95
N ALA A 42 -9.46 2.63 11.26
CA ALA A 42 -9.93 3.13 12.55
C ALA A 42 -11.44 2.89 12.76
N TYR A 43 -12.23 3.02 11.70
CA TYR A 43 -13.67 2.74 11.75
C TYR A 43 -13.94 1.26 12.01
N ASP A 44 -13.21 0.38 11.35
CA ASP A 44 -13.29 -1.08 11.56
C ASP A 44 -12.98 -1.45 13.01
N CYS A 45 -11.89 -0.91 13.57
CA CYS A 45 -11.49 -1.15 14.95
C CYS A 45 -12.55 -0.76 16.00
N VAL A 46 -13.39 0.25 15.71
CA VAL A 46 -14.40 0.75 16.65
C VAL A 46 -15.83 0.37 16.25
N TYR A 47 -16.00 -0.40 15.20
CA TYR A 47 -17.30 -0.70 14.59
C TYR A 47 -18.31 -1.23 15.61
N ASP A 48 -17.94 -2.20 16.41
CA ASP A 48 -18.83 -2.83 17.39
C ASP A 48 -19.14 -1.91 18.59
N ALA A 49 -18.29 -0.92 18.87
CA ALA A 49 -18.53 0.07 19.91
C ALA A 49 -19.49 1.20 19.47
N LEU A 50 -19.79 1.30 18.16
CA LEU A 50 -20.65 2.33 17.61
C LEU A 50 -22.11 1.86 17.53
N SER A 51 -23.04 2.72 17.93
CA SER A 51 -24.46 2.50 17.68
C SER A 51 -24.78 2.57 16.17
N ALA A 52 -25.87 1.92 15.74
CA ALA A 52 -26.32 1.96 14.35
C ALA A 52 -26.52 3.39 13.82
N LYS A 53 -26.97 4.33 14.67
CA LYS A 53 -27.10 5.75 14.30
C LYS A 53 -25.75 6.41 14.03
N GLN A 54 -24.74 6.11 14.86
CA GLN A 54 -23.38 6.64 14.68
C GLN A 54 -22.72 6.02 13.43
N ARG A 55 -22.84 4.71 13.23
CA ARG A 55 -22.35 4.05 12.00
C ARG A 55 -22.93 4.70 10.76
N LYS A 56 -24.26 4.77 10.65
CA LYS A 56 -24.94 5.39 9.51
C LYS A 56 -24.51 6.85 9.29
N PHE A 57 -24.28 7.61 10.36
CA PHE A 57 -23.82 8.99 10.26
C PHE A 57 -22.39 9.08 9.69
N ILE A 58 -21.46 8.25 10.20
CA ILE A 58 -20.06 8.22 9.76
C ILE A 58 -19.99 7.73 8.31
N GLU A 59 -20.65 6.64 7.99
CA GLU A 59 -20.66 6.07 6.64
C GLU A 59 -21.15 7.08 5.61
N LYS A 60 -22.34 7.66 5.83
CA LYS A 60 -22.94 8.59 4.88
C LYS A 60 -22.16 9.90 4.76
N ASN A 61 -21.75 10.49 5.88
CA ASN A 61 -21.21 11.86 5.88
C ASN A 61 -19.70 11.94 5.77
N LEU A 62 -19.00 10.80 5.92
CA LEU A 62 -17.56 10.75 5.91
C LEU A 62 -17.05 9.75 4.86
N LEU A 63 -17.28 8.45 5.09
CA LEU A 63 -16.65 7.39 4.31
C LEU A 63 -17.11 7.38 2.85
N PHE A 64 -18.42 7.31 2.62
CA PHE A 64 -18.96 7.29 1.25
C PHE A 64 -18.73 8.60 0.50
N ASN A 65 -18.82 9.74 1.19
CA ASN A 65 -18.55 11.04 0.59
C ASN A 65 -17.11 11.16 0.10
N MET A 66 -16.15 10.62 0.85
CA MET A 66 -14.75 10.66 0.46
C MET A 66 -14.43 9.62 -0.61
N ALA A 67 -14.99 8.41 -0.49
CA ALA A 67 -14.84 7.37 -1.51
C ALA A 67 -15.38 7.84 -2.87
N ASP A 68 -16.56 8.46 -2.89
CA ASP A 68 -17.13 9.05 -4.10
C ASP A 68 -16.23 10.15 -4.69
N PHE A 69 -15.71 11.04 -3.85
CA PHE A 69 -14.81 12.09 -4.28
C PHE A 69 -13.51 11.52 -4.89
N ILE A 70 -12.92 10.50 -4.27
CA ILE A 70 -11.69 9.86 -4.76
C ILE A 70 -11.95 9.18 -6.13
N MET A 71 -13.09 8.56 -6.33
CA MET A 71 -13.44 7.89 -7.60
C MET A 71 -13.86 8.84 -8.71
N ASN A 72 -14.70 9.81 -8.38
CA ASN A 72 -15.46 10.56 -9.37
C ASN A 72 -15.12 12.06 -9.44
N GLY A 73 -14.41 12.58 -8.44
CA GLY A 73 -14.09 14.00 -8.38
C GLY A 73 -15.24 14.89 -7.98
N TYR A 74 -15.12 16.16 -8.32
CA TYR A 74 -16.09 17.18 -7.96
C TYR A 74 -16.44 18.08 -9.16
N GLY A 75 -17.73 18.23 -9.42
CA GLY A 75 -18.27 19.14 -10.42
C GLY A 75 -17.74 18.87 -11.83
N ASP A 76 -17.39 19.92 -12.55
CA ASP A 76 -16.92 19.88 -13.92
C ASP A 76 -15.54 19.24 -14.11
N ARG A 77 -14.89 18.89 -13.00
CA ARG A 77 -13.57 18.25 -13.01
C ARG A 77 -13.61 16.72 -12.86
N LYS A 78 -14.74 16.11 -13.19
CA LYS A 78 -14.89 14.63 -13.14
C LYS A 78 -13.83 13.89 -13.94
N GLY A 79 -13.38 14.44 -15.07
CA GLY A 79 -12.28 13.89 -15.86
C GLY A 79 -10.91 13.88 -15.17
N ASN A 80 -10.68 14.71 -14.16
CA ASN A 80 -9.41 14.75 -13.43
C ASN A 80 -9.24 13.58 -12.46
N HIS A 81 -10.27 12.77 -12.24
CA HIS A 81 -10.23 11.59 -11.39
C HIS A 81 -9.96 10.28 -12.15
N GLU A 82 -9.54 10.34 -13.39
CA GLU A 82 -8.93 9.21 -14.09
C GLU A 82 -7.77 8.59 -13.33
N MET A 83 -7.20 9.30 -12.36
CA MET A 83 -6.16 8.79 -11.48
C MET A 83 -6.56 7.47 -10.80
N PHE A 84 -7.84 7.30 -10.46
CA PHE A 84 -8.33 6.06 -9.85
C PHE A 84 -8.10 4.82 -10.72
N ASN A 85 -8.12 4.97 -12.04
CA ASN A 85 -7.92 3.88 -13.00
C ASN A 85 -6.49 3.82 -13.57
N ARG A 86 -5.60 4.73 -13.21
CA ARG A 86 -4.23 4.76 -13.73
C ARG A 86 -3.36 3.65 -13.12
N MET A 87 -2.31 3.30 -13.84
CA MET A 87 -1.22 2.47 -13.32
C MET A 87 -0.19 3.39 -12.65
N HIS A 88 -0.40 3.67 -11.36
CA HIS A 88 0.38 4.65 -10.61
C HIS A 88 0.19 4.46 -9.10
N ASN A 89 1.19 4.79 -8.28
CA ASN A 89 1.09 4.66 -6.81
C ASN A 89 -0.09 5.43 -6.20
N HIS A 90 -0.44 6.60 -6.73
CA HIS A 90 -1.63 7.35 -6.30
C HIS A 90 -2.93 6.57 -6.47
N ALA A 91 -3.04 5.82 -7.58
CA ALA A 91 -4.19 4.97 -7.83
C ALA A 91 -4.20 3.74 -6.90
N THR A 92 -3.04 3.23 -6.52
CA THR A 92 -2.97 2.15 -5.53
C THR A 92 -3.54 2.60 -4.18
N TRP A 93 -3.17 3.79 -3.73
CA TRP A 93 -3.77 4.38 -2.52
C TRP A 93 -5.28 4.61 -2.68
N ALA A 94 -5.70 5.15 -3.83
CA ALA A 94 -7.11 5.44 -4.10
C ALA A 94 -7.97 4.17 -4.12
N THR A 95 -7.55 3.13 -4.85
CA THR A 95 -8.28 1.86 -4.92
C THR A 95 -8.30 1.14 -3.58
N SER A 96 -7.18 1.13 -2.84
CA SER A 96 -7.12 0.57 -1.50
C SER A 96 -8.06 1.29 -0.54
N ALA A 97 -8.07 2.62 -0.55
CA ALA A 97 -8.95 3.42 0.31
C ALA A 97 -10.44 3.14 0.06
N VAL A 98 -10.86 3.14 -1.21
CA VAL A 98 -12.24 2.86 -1.60
C VAL A 98 -12.62 1.41 -1.29
N GLY A 99 -11.71 0.47 -1.55
CA GLY A 99 -11.93 -0.96 -1.28
C GLY A 99 -12.09 -1.24 0.21
N MET A 100 -11.23 -0.66 1.04
CA MET A 100 -11.32 -0.80 2.51
C MET A 100 -12.61 -0.18 3.06
N VAL A 101 -13.05 0.97 2.55
CA VAL A 101 -14.39 1.50 2.88
C VAL A 101 -15.47 0.51 2.46
N GLY A 102 -15.36 -0.06 1.27
CA GLY A 102 -16.32 -1.06 0.78
C GLY A 102 -16.41 -2.29 1.70
N MET A 103 -15.27 -2.82 2.13
CA MET A 103 -15.21 -4.00 3.00
C MET A 103 -15.75 -3.72 4.40
N THR A 104 -15.27 -2.67 5.06
CA THR A 104 -15.69 -2.37 6.45
C THR A 104 -17.15 -1.91 6.57
N THR A 105 -17.77 -1.45 5.46
CA THR A 105 -19.19 -1.07 5.42
C THR A 105 -20.10 -2.10 4.74
N GLY A 106 -19.55 -3.19 4.20
CA GLY A 106 -20.29 -4.19 3.42
C GLY A 106 -20.74 -3.71 2.04
N ASN A 107 -20.21 -2.59 1.52
CA ASN A 107 -20.60 -2.02 0.23
C ASN A 107 -19.90 -2.72 -0.93
N GLN A 108 -20.55 -3.73 -1.50
CA GLN A 108 -20.01 -4.56 -2.58
C GLN A 108 -19.73 -3.78 -3.88
N SER A 109 -20.44 -2.69 -4.14
CA SER A 109 -20.16 -1.85 -5.33
C SER A 109 -18.81 -1.14 -5.20
N LEU A 110 -18.48 -0.61 -4.01
CA LEU A 110 -17.17 -0.02 -3.76
C LEU A 110 -16.05 -1.06 -3.85
N VAL A 111 -16.28 -2.26 -3.31
CA VAL A 111 -15.31 -3.37 -3.40
C VAL A 111 -15.03 -3.72 -4.86
N ARG A 112 -16.08 -3.93 -5.69
CA ARG A 112 -15.87 -4.26 -7.11
C ARG A 112 -15.15 -3.16 -7.88
N LYS A 113 -15.51 -1.89 -7.68
CA LYS A 113 -14.82 -0.76 -8.32
C LYS A 113 -13.36 -0.65 -7.88
N ALA A 114 -13.09 -0.89 -6.61
CA ALA A 114 -11.71 -0.91 -6.11
C ALA A 114 -10.89 -2.04 -6.77
N LEU A 115 -11.44 -3.24 -6.86
CA LEU A 115 -10.75 -4.40 -7.43
C LEU A 115 -10.55 -4.29 -8.94
N TYR A 116 -11.58 -3.84 -9.68
CA TYR A 116 -11.65 -3.95 -11.14
C TYR A 116 -11.69 -2.61 -11.88
N GLY A 117 -11.56 -1.46 -11.17
CA GLY A 117 -11.68 -0.13 -11.77
C GLY A 117 -13.13 0.36 -11.81
N THR A 118 -13.32 1.63 -12.16
CA THR A 118 -14.66 2.27 -12.16
C THR A 118 -15.65 1.65 -13.13
N ASP A 119 -15.16 0.99 -14.19
CA ASP A 119 -15.96 0.25 -15.16
C ASP A 119 -16.22 -1.22 -14.77
N GLU A 120 -15.66 -1.65 -13.64
CA GLU A 120 -15.78 -3.00 -13.07
C GLU A 120 -15.30 -4.13 -14.02
N THR A 121 -14.51 -3.81 -15.05
CA THR A 121 -14.02 -4.80 -16.03
C THR A 121 -12.61 -5.29 -15.77
N GLY A 122 -11.82 -4.57 -14.97
CA GLY A 122 -10.39 -4.81 -14.76
C GLY A 122 -9.51 -4.46 -15.96
N LYS A 123 -10.08 -3.96 -17.07
CA LYS A 123 -9.33 -3.66 -18.29
C LYS A 123 -8.65 -2.31 -18.25
N LYS A 124 -9.27 -1.31 -17.61
CA LYS A 124 -8.75 0.06 -17.56
C LYS A 124 -8.00 0.36 -16.26
N GLY A 125 -8.42 -0.22 -15.15
CA GLY A 125 -7.86 0.09 -13.85
C GLY A 125 -8.19 -0.96 -12.79
N GLY A 126 -8.11 -0.55 -11.53
CA GLY A 126 -8.40 -1.37 -10.36
C GLY A 126 -7.16 -2.00 -9.75
N PHE A 127 -7.30 -2.38 -8.48
CA PHE A 127 -6.23 -2.89 -7.65
C PHE A 127 -5.55 -4.14 -8.22
N LEU A 128 -6.35 -5.09 -8.72
CA LEU A 128 -5.80 -6.33 -9.30
C LEU A 128 -4.94 -6.05 -10.52
N ARG A 129 -5.39 -5.12 -11.39
CA ARG A 129 -4.61 -4.71 -12.55
C ARG A 129 -3.31 -4.02 -12.14
N GLN A 130 -3.32 -3.24 -11.06
CA GLN A 130 -2.10 -2.59 -10.56
C GLN A 130 -1.09 -3.62 -10.06
N MET A 131 -1.53 -4.66 -9.34
CA MET A 131 -0.66 -5.77 -8.96
C MET A 131 -0.05 -6.48 -10.19
N ASP A 132 -0.82 -6.57 -11.27
CA ASP A 132 -0.37 -7.24 -12.50
C ASP A 132 0.60 -6.40 -13.33
N HIS A 133 0.63 -5.07 -13.16
CA HIS A 133 1.33 -4.19 -14.08
C HIS A 133 2.41 -3.31 -13.45
N LEU A 134 2.34 -3.01 -12.15
CA LEU A 134 3.25 -2.06 -11.51
C LEU A 134 4.57 -2.68 -11.02
N PHE A 135 4.62 -4.00 -10.91
CA PHE A 135 5.83 -4.70 -10.54
C PHE A 135 6.35 -5.55 -11.69
N SER A 136 7.67 -5.63 -11.81
CA SER A 136 8.33 -6.61 -12.67
C SER A 136 8.11 -8.04 -12.14
N PRO A 137 8.46 -9.07 -12.91
CA PRO A 137 8.42 -10.46 -12.41
C PRO A 137 9.26 -10.71 -11.16
N ASP A 138 10.29 -9.88 -10.93
CA ASP A 138 11.19 -9.93 -9.77
C ASP A 138 10.71 -9.08 -8.59
N GLY A 139 9.60 -8.38 -8.75
CA GLY A 139 9.05 -7.50 -7.72
C GLY A 139 9.62 -6.08 -7.72
N TYR A 140 10.44 -5.69 -8.70
CA TYR A 140 10.93 -4.31 -8.82
C TYR A 140 9.80 -3.39 -9.31
N TYR A 141 9.78 -2.18 -8.77
CA TYR A 141 8.84 -1.13 -9.11
C TYR A 141 9.57 -0.02 -9.86
N THR A 142 9.09 0.34 -11.04
CA THR A 142 9.78 1.26 -11.96
C THR A 142 10.23 2.60 -11.34
N GLU A 143 9.48 3.11 -10.36
CA GLU A 143 9.84 4.37 -9.68
C GLU A 143 11.00 4.21 -8.67
N GLY A 144 11.56 3.01 -8.50
CA GLY A 144 12.67 2.73 -7.60
C GLY A 144 12.27 2.50 -6.14
N ALA A 145 13.25 2.20 -5.30
CA ALA A 145 13.04 1.73 -3.92
C ALA A 145 12.27 2.73 -3.04
N TYR A 146 12.51 4.03 -3.21
CA TYR A 146 11.83 5.07 -2.43
C TYR A 146 10.33 5.05 -2.63
N TYR A 147 9.84 5.04 -3.88
CA TYR A 147 8.40 4.97 -4.17
C TYR A 147 7.85 3.56 -4.03
N GLN A 148 8.65 2.53 -4.29
CA GLN A 148 8.22 1.15 -4.06
C GLN A 148 7.82 0.90 -2.61
N ARG A 149 8.63 1.37 -1.63
CA ARG A 149 8.24 1.26 -0.21
C ARG A 149 6.94 1.99 0.09
N TYR A 150 6.71 3.15 -0.54
CA TYR A 150 5.49 3.91 -0.36
C TYR A 150 4.27 3.22 -0.98
N ALA A 151 4.45 2.62 -2.15
CA ALA A 151 3.40 1.89 -2.85
C ALA A 151 3.08 0.54 -2.19
N ILE A 152 4.08 -0.17 -1.63
CA ILE A 152 3.86 -1.49 -1.01
C ILE A 152 2.86 -1.43 0.16
N TRP A 153 2.80 -0.31 0.88
CA TRP A 153 1.92 -0.16 2.03
C TRP A 153 0.44 -0.35 1.68
N PRO A 154 -0.18 0.46 0.78
CA PRO A 154 -1.57 0.22 0.40
C PRO A 154 -1.80 -1.14 -0.25
N PHE A 155 -0.79 -1.69 -0.97
CA PHE A 155 -0.89 -3.04 -1.52
C PHE A 155 -1.05 -4.09 -0.43
N VAL A 156 -0.22 -4.12 0.57
CA VAL A 156 -0.27 -5.17 1.61
C VAL A 156 -1.47 -5.00 2.55
N VAL A 157 -1.85 -3.77 2.89
CA VAL A 157 -2.98 -3.50 3.78
C VAL A 157 -4.29 -3.89 3.12
N PHE A 158 -4.48 -3.53 1.85
CA PHE A 158 -5.71 -3.92 1.15
C PHE A 158 -5.70 -5.42 0.78
N ALA A 159 -4.54 -5.98 0.42
CA ALA A 159 -4.41 -7.42 0.22
C ALA A 159 -4.77 -8.22 1.49
N GLN A 160 -4.39 -7.75 2.68
CA GLN A 160 -4.79 -8.39 3.93
C GLN A 160 -6.32 -8.37 4.13
N SER A 161 -6.97 -7.25 3.80
CA SER A 161 -8.43 -7.15 3.86
C SER A 161 -9.10 -8.07 2.83
N ILE A 162 -8.55 -8.15 1.61
CA ILE A 162 -9.03 -9.07 0.57
C ILE A 162 -8.89 -10.52 1.03
N ASP A 163 -7.74 -10.91 1.53
CA ASP A 163 -7.47 -12.27 2.00
C ASP A 163 -8.42 -12.71 3.13
N HIS A 164 -8.81 -11.77 3.99
CA HIS A 164 -9.77 -12.04 5.05
C HIS A 164 -11.22 -12.13 4.54
N CYS A 165 -11.64 -11.22 3.69
CA CYS A 165 -13.03 -11.08 3.27
C CYS A 165 -13.37 -11.86 1.98
N MET A 166 -12.37 -12.17 1.15
CA MET A 166 -12.49 -12.76 -0.18
C MET A 166 -11.34 -13.77 -0.43
N PRO A 167 -11.19 -14.80 0.43
CA PRO A 167 -10.04 -15.73 0.37
C PRO A 167 -9.94 -16.48 -0.96
N GLU A 168 -11.03 -16.60 -1.71
CA GLU A 168 -11.07 -17.22 -3.03
C GLU A 168 -10.23 -16.47 -4.09
N LEU A 169 -9.87 -15.20 -3.85
CA LEU A 169 -9.00 -14.44 -4.75
C LEU A 169 -7.52 -14.80 -4.59
N ASP A 170 -7.17 -15.48 -3.52
CA ASP A 170 -5.80 -15.95 -3.24
C ASP A 170 -4.73 -14.87 -3.49
N ILE A 171 -5.01 -13.68 -2.99
CA ILE A 171 -4.35 -12.42 -3.36
C ILE A 171 -2.84 -12.44 -3.11
N PHE A 172 -2.38 -13.12 -2.06
CA PHE A 172 -0.96 -13.19 -1.71
C PHE A 172 -0.15 -14.12 -2.62
N HIS A 173 -0.79 -15.08 -3.30
CA HIS A 173 -0.14 -15.94 -4.29
C HIS A 173 -0.27 -15.39 -5.73
N ARG A 174 -1.01 -14.30 -5.92
CA ARG A 174 -1.13 -13.67 -7.24
C ARG A 174 0.23 -13.35 -7.85
N ARG A 175 0.42 -13.67 -9.16
CA ARG A 175 1.68 -13.53 -9.88
C ARG A 175 2.85 -14.19 -9.15
N ASP A 176 2.63 -15.38 -8.63
CA ASP A 176 3.64 -16.15 -7.92
C ASP A 176 4.24 -15.38 -6.73
N GLY A 177 3.35 -14.79 -5.93
CA GLY A 177 3.70 -14.06 -4.71
C GLY A 177 4.32 -12.69 -4.96
N ILE A 178 3.79 -11.90 -5.88
CA ILE A 178 4.39 -10.62 -6.29
C ILE A 178 4.65 -9.66 -5.13
N LEU A 179 3.81 -9.63 -4.11
CA LEU A 179 4.02 -8.75 -2.94
C LEU A 179 5.21 -9.21 -2.09
N VAL A 180 5.44 -10.52 -2.00
CA VAL A 180 6.63 -11.08 -1.32
C VAL A 180 7.89 -10.73 -2.10
N LYS A 181 7.85 -10.89 -3.43
CA LYS A 181 8.95 -10.51 -4.32
C LYS A 181 9.25 -9.01 -4.26
N ALA A 182 8.21 -8.18 -4.20
CA ALA A 182 8.36 -6.73 -4.08
C ALA A 182 9.04 -6.34 -2.76
N LEU A 183 8.73 -7.04 -1.66
CA LEU A 183 9.41 -6.81 -0.39
C LEU A 183 10.85 -7.31 -0.41
N ASP A 184 11.14 -8.46 -1.04
CA ASP A 184 12.51 -8.93 -1.25
C ASP A 184 13.31 -7.95 -2.12
N ALA A 185 12.73 -7.44 -3.21
CA ALA A 185 13.38 -6.43 -4.05
C ALA A 185 13.80 -5.18 -3.26
N LEU A 186 12.95 -4.70 -2.33
CA LEU A 186 13.30 -3.60 -1.42
C LEU A 186 14.48 -3.96 -0.51
N VAL A 187 14.52 -5.18 0.02
CA VAL A 187 15.66 -5.67 0.81
C VAL A 187 16.94 -5.70 -0.05
N GLN A 188 16.83 -6.18 -1.30
CA GLN A 188 17.98 -6.21 -2.20
C GLN A 188 18.45 -4.78 -2.57
N MET A 189 17.57 -3.83 -2.72
CA MET A 189 17.87 -2.42 -3.04
C MET A 189 18.29 -1.59 -1.81
N SER A 190 18.79 -2.22 -0.75
CA SER A 190 19.27 -1.53 0.44
C SER A 190 20.73 -1.88 0.77
N TYR A 191 21.43 -0.95 1.42
CA TYR A 191 22.74 -1.16 2.01
C TYR A 191 22.77 -0.53 3.40
N GLU A 192 23.23 -1.27 4.41
CA GLU A 192 23.23 -0.85 5.82
C GLU A 192 21.85 -0.32 6.30
N GLY A 193 20.77 -0.83 5.71
CA GLY A 193 19.39 -0.46 6.05
C GLY A 193 18.82 0.69 5.23
N GLU A 194 19.63 1.44 4.50
CA GLU A 194 19.19 2.55 3.64
C GLU A 194 18.99 2.09 2.20
N PHE A 195 17.95 2.62 1.53
CA PHE A 195 17.67 2.32 0.14
C PHE A 195 18.63 3.02 -0.82
N PHE A 196 18.96 2.37 -1.91
CA PHE A 196 19.68 3.01 -3.01
C PHE A 196 18.89 4.18 -3.56
N HIS A 197 19.55 5.30 -3.78
CA HIS A 197 18.95 6.49 -4.39
C HIS A 197 18.83 6.31 -5.91
N ILE A 198 17.74 5.70 -6.33
CA ILE A 198 17.41 5.43 -7.74
C ILE A 198 16.15 6.22 -8.05
N ASN A 199 16.14 6.94 -9.17
CA ASN A 199 15.08 7.85 -9.60
C ASN A 199 14.81 8.96 -8.55
N ASP A 200 13.56 9.36 -8.36
CA ASP A 200 13.14 10.35 -7.37
C ASP A 200 13.27 9.77 -5.94
N ALA A 201 14.44 9.85 -5.37
CA ALA A 201 14.74 9.27 -4.08
C ALA A 201 15.05 10.31 -3.01
N LEU A 202 14.56 10.05 -1.80
CA LEU A 202 14.94 10.71 -0.56
C LEU A 202 15.50 9.68 0.40
N GLU A 203 16.20 10.11 1.45
CA GLU A 203 16.70 9.24 2.51
C GLU A 203 15.55 8.46 3.16
N LYS A 204 15.53 7.18 2.95
CA LYS A 204 14.62 6.20 3.56
C LYS A 204 15.26 4.82 3.49
N GLY A 205 14.79 3.94 4.35
CA GLY A 205 15.32 2.60 4.43
C GLY A 205 14.34 1.58 5.02
N LEU A 206 14.88 0.46 5.45
CA LEU A 206 14.16 -0.67 6.03
C LEU A 206 13.45 -0.35 7.35
N SER A 207 13.82 0.77 8.01
CA SER A 207 13.17 1.30 9.21
C SER A 207 11.88 2.08 8.93
N ALA A 208 11.57 2.37 7.66
CA ALA A 208 10.40 3.15 7.30
C ALA A 208 9.09 2.48 7.74
N GLN A 209 8.10 3.28 8.12
CA GLN A 209 6.81 2.79 8.63
C GLN A 209 6.11 1.85 7.63
N GLU A 210 6.22 2.13 6.35
CA GLU A 210 5.66 1.30 5.28
C GLU A 210 6.24 -0.12 5.30
N MET A 211 7.53 -0.23 5.62
CA MET A 211 8.23 -1.51 5.76
C MET A 211 7.74 -2.29 7.00
N VAL A 212 7.36 -1.58 8.08
CA VAL A 212 6.76 -2.23 9.25
C VAL A 212 5.46 -2.94 8.85
N TYR A 213 4.56 -2.24 8.14
CA TYR A 213 3.32 -2.85 7.65
C TYR A 213 3.60 -4.03 6.73
N ALA A 214 4.45 -3.84 5.73
CA ALA A 214 4.75 -4.88 4.74
C ALA A 214 5.36 -6.13 5.39
N ALA A 215 6.39 -5.97 6.21
CA ALA A 215 7.06 -7.10 6.85
C ALA A 215 6.13 -7.87 7.79
N ASN A 216 5.34 -7.18 8.63
CA ASN A 216 4.45 -7.85 9.59
C ASN A 216 3.29 -8.58 8.88
N ILE A 217 2.66 -7.95 7.89
CA ILE A 217 1.55 -8.55 7.14
C ILE A 217 2.04 -9.76 6.34
N ILE A 218 3.13 -9.62 5.59
CA ILE A 218 3.67 -10.71 4.77
C ILE A 218 4.20 -11.84 5.64
N TYR A 219 4.86 -11.55 6.76
CA TYR A 219 5.32 -12.59 7.68
C TYR A 219 4.16 -13.40 8.27
N GLY A 220 3.02 -12.78 8.50
CA GLY A 220 1.81 -13.48 8.94
C GLY A 220 1.29 -14.52 7.94
N LYS A 221 1.62 -14.37 6.68
CA LYS A 221 1.24 -15.30 5.59
C LYS A 221 2.36 -16.27 5.21
N PHE A 222 3.61 -15.84 5.32
CA PHE A 222 4.80 -16.59 4.91
C PHE A 222 5.84 -16.64 6.05
N PRO A 223 5.53 -17.35 7.16
CA PRO A 223 6.39 -17.36 8.35
C PRO A 223 7.72 -18.12 8.12
N GLU A 224 7.85 -18.85 7.03
CA GLU A 224 9.11 -19.45 6.59
C GLU A 224 10.11 -18.41 6.07
N ASN A 225 9.67 -17.22 5.68
CA ASN A 225 10.55 -16.14 5.21
C ASN A 225 11.28 -15.47 6.37
N LYS A 226 12.35 -16.10 6.84
CA LYS A 226 13.16 -15.62 7.99
C LYS A 226 13.93 -14.34 7.73
N SER A 227 14.12 -13.95 6.46
CA SER A 227 14.70 -12.64 6.11
C SER A 227 13.85 -11.48 6.63
N LEU A 228 12.53 -11.63 6.70
CA LEU A 228 11.64 -10.61 7.26
C LEU A 228 11.83 -10.42 8.77
N LEU A 229 12.17 -11.47 9.51
CA LEU A 229 12.53 -11.34 10.92
C LEU A 229 13.81 -10.52 11.10
N ALA A 230 14.80 -10.67 10.18
CA ALA A 230 15.99 -9.85 10.19
C ALA A 230 15.66 -8.37 9.94
N VAL A 231 14.77 -8.07 9.00
CA VAL A 231 14.28 -6.69 8.76
C VAL A 231 13.65 -6.14 10.04
N MET A 232 12.70 -6.86 10.61
CA MET A 232 11.98 -6.41 11.82
C MET A 232 12.90 -6.24 13.02
N LYS A 233 13.81 -7.18 13.26
CA LYS A 233 14.68 -7.15 14.42
C LYS A 233 15.77 -6.08 14.33
N ASN A 234 16.36 -5.89 13.14
CA ASN A 234 17.55 -5.05 13.00
C ASN A 234 17.20 -3.60 12.65
N TYR A 235 16.04 -3.35 12.05
CA TYR A 235 15.69 -2.04 11.51
C TYR A 235 14.38 -1.46 12.01
N GLN A 236 13.52 -2.26 12.65
CA GLN A 236 12.22 -1.78 13.12
C GLN A 236 12.17 -1.70 14.65
N THR A 237 11.54 -0.66 15.16
CA THR A 237 11.44 -0.41 16.61
C THR A 237 10.22 -1.02 17.26
N TYR A 238 9.26 -1.49 16.46
CA TYR A 238 8.02 -2.10 16.92
C TYR A 238 7.46 -3.08 15.90
N VAL A 239 6.56 -3.94 16.34
CA VAL A 239 5.72 -4.78 15.50
C VAL A 239 4.26 -4.35 15.59
N LEU A 240 3.47 -4.64 14.56
CA LEU A 240 2.05 -4.32 14.58
C LEU A 240 1.27 -5.28 15.50
N PRO A 241 0.21 -4.82 16.17
CA PRO A 241 -0.66 -5.66 16.99
C PRO A 241 -1.65 -6.47 16.12
N ILE A 242 -1.10 -7.23 15.17
CA ILE A 242 -1.81 -8.12 14.25
C ILE A 242 -1.19 -9.53 14.34
N ALA A 243 -1.86 -10.54 13.78
CA ALA A 243 -1.38 -11.93 13.84
C ALA A 243 0.09 -12.08 13.41
N GLY A 244 0.48 -11.50 12.27
CA GLY A 244 1.86 -11.55 11.78
C GLY A 244 2.86 -10.88 12.71
N GLY A 245 2.48 -9.76 13.35
CA GLY A 245 3.33 -9.08 14.33
C GLY A 245 3.52 -9.91 15.61
N PHE A 246 2.47 -10.53 16.14
CA PHE A 246 2.58 -11.41 17.29
C PHE A 246 3.41 -12.67 16.99
N MET A 247 3.25 -13.24 15.78
CA MET A 247 4.10 -14.35 15.32
C MET A 247 5.55 -13.94 15.22
N ALA A 248 5.82 -12.79 14.61
CA ALA A 248 7.17 -12.26 14.49
C ALA A 248 7.82 -12.00 15.86
N GLN A 249 7.09 -11.40 16.80
CA GLN A 249 7.58 -11.14 18.15
C GLN A 249 7.96 -12.44 18.88
N ARG A 250 7.09 -13.47 18.79
CA ARG A 250 7.36 -14.80 19.36
C ARG A 250 8.63 -15.41 18.75
N ASP A 251 8.73 -15.41 17.43
CA ASP A 251 9.81 -16.07 16.71
C ASP A 251 11.15 -15.32 16.87
N MET A 252 11.13 -13.99 16.94
CA MET A 252 12.31 -13.19 17.28
C MET A 252 12.82 -13.44 18.69
N ALA A 253 11.95 -13.77 19.64
CA ALA A 253 12.35 -14.08 21.02
C ALA A 253 13.05 -15.45 21.13
N GLN A 254 12.76 -16.38 20.23
CA GLN A 254 13.33 -17.75 20.25
C GLN A 254 14.75 -17.83 19.68
N ASN A 255 15.15 -16.88 18.83
CA ASN A 255 16.41 -16.93 18.10
C ASN A 255 17.24 -15.66 18.31
N ALA A 256 18.54 -15.83 18.62
CA ALA A 256 19.43 -14.71 18.93
C ALA A 256 19.81 -13.87 17.70
N THR A 257 19.94 -14.48 16.52
CA THR A 257 20.44 -13.82 15.31
C THR A 257 19.63 -14.19 14.08
N TYR A 258 19.26 -13.16 13.31
CA TYR A 258 18.71 -13.31 11.97
C TYR A 258 19.57 -12.52 11.00
N THR A 259 19.93 -13.14 9.90
CA THR A 259 20.75 -12.50 8.87
C THR A 259 19.85 -12.03 7.73
N LEU A 260 20.03 -10.77 7.34
CA LEU A 260 19.38 -10.23 6.16
C LEU A 260 19.87 -10.96 4.90
N GLN A 261 18.96 -11.53 4.13
CA GLN A 261 19.29 -12.32 2.94
C GLN A 261 19.53 -11.39 1.74
N GLN A 262 20.70 -10.73 1.74
CA GLN A 262 21.12 -9.88 0.62
C GLN A 262 22.08 -10.62 -0.30
N ARG A 263 21.93 -10.43 -1.61
CA ARG A 263 22.69 -11.12 -2.65
C ARG A 263 22.97 -10.24 -3.85
N SER A 264 23.96 -10.60 -4.64
CA SER A 264 24.09 -10.08 -6.00
C SER A 264 22.94 -10.59 -6.85
N CYS A 265 22.24 -9.70 -7.53
CA CYS A 265 21.09 -10.04 -8.34
C CYS A 265 20.88 -9.03 -9.46
N VAL A 266 20.05 -9.40 -10.42
CA VAL A 266 19.48 -8.47 -11.39
C VAL A 266 17.99 -8.39 -11.10
N LEU A 267 17.48 -7.17 -11.00
CA LEU A 267 16.06 -6.88 -10.94
C LEU A 267 15.68 -6.31 -12.30
N SER A 268 14.78 -6.98 -12.99
CA SER A 268 14.25 -6.51 -14.27
C SER A 268 13.26 -5.36 -14.08
N ASP A 269 13.03 -4.54 -15.09
CA ASP A 269 12.03 -3.48 -15.08
C ASP A 269 10.89 -3.76 -16.06
N GLY A 270 9.76 -3.10 -15.82
CA GLY A 270 8.53 -3.28 -16.58
C GLY A 270 7.77 -4.55 -16.22
N ARG A 271 6.51 -4.58 -16.62
CA ARG A 271 5.57 -5.68 -16.30
C ARG A 271 6.12 -7.06 -16.63
N ASP A 272 6.75 -7.17 -17.79
CA ASP A 272 7.25 -8.42 -18.37
C ASP A 272 8.77 -8.54 -18.21
N GLY A 273 9.41 -7.63 -17.46
CA GLY A 273 10.85 -7.61 -17.23
C GLY A 273 11.69 -7.24 -18.45
N LYS A 274 11.13 -6.45 -19.39
CA LYS A 274 11.77 -6.16 -20.69
C LYS A 274 12.11 -4.68 -20.88
N ASP A 275 11.78 -3.82 -19.92
CA ASP A 275 11.94 -2.38 -20.05
C ASP A 275 13.28 -1.88 -19.46
N GLY A 276 14.17 -2.79 -19.11
CA GLY A 276 15.46 -2.52 -18.51
C GLY A 276 15.73 -3.38 -17.29
N GLY A 277 16.63 -2.91 -16.43
CA GLY A 277 16.93 -3.61 -15.18
C GLY A 277 18.02 -2.94 -14.36
N LEU A 278 18.10 -3.35 -13.11
CA LEU A 278 19.09 -2.93 -12.12
C LEU A 278 19.96 -4.12 -11.73
N ALA A 279 21.27 -4.03 -11.97
CA ALA A 279 22.23 -5.02 -11.46
C ALA A 279 22.77 -4.56 -10.11
N ILE A 280 22.63 -5.40 -9.09
CA ILE A 280 23.19 -5.21 -7.75
C ILE A 280 24.34 -6.19 -7.58
N ILE A 281 25.55 -5.67 -7.40
CA ILE A 281 26.76 -6.47 -7.19
C ILE A 281 27.19 -6.28 -5.73
N ARG A 282 27.25 -7.38 -4.99
CA ARG A 282 27.75 -7.42 -3.63
C ARG A 282 29.04 -8.20 -3.59
N PRO A 283 30.13 -7.63 -3.10
CA PRO A 283 31.37 -8.38 -2.89
C PRO A 283 31.09 -9.54 -1.92
N ARG A 284 31.59 -10.72 -2.21
CA ARG A 284 31.60 -11.80 -1.22
C ARG A 284 32.41 -11.31 -0.04
N SER A 285 31.82 -11.28 1.15
CA SER A 285 32.63 -11.11 2.36
C SER A 285 33.71 -12.17 2.32
N ALA A 286 34.98 -11.77 2.42
CA ALA A 286 36.05 -12.73 2.62
C ALA A 286 35.66 -13.54 3.86
N GLN A 287 35.32 -14.81 3.65
CA GLN A 287 35.24 -15.72 4.78
C GLN A 287 36.64 -15.74 5.36
N ASN A 288 36.80 -15.15 6.53
CA ASN A 288 38.01 -15.38 7.33
C ASN A 288 38.07 -16.88 7.56
N ASN A 289 38.99 -17.52 6.85
CA ASN A 289 39.43 -18.91 7.12
C ASN A 289 40.04 -19.00 8.49
#